data_f3ca457c8715a22f80cbd8b7ded87d01
#
_entry.id   f3ca457c8715a22f80cbd8b7ded87d01
#
_cell.length_a   1.000
_cell.length_b   1.000
_cell.length_c   1.000
_cell.angle_alpha   90.00
_cell.angle_beta   90.00
_cell.angle_gamma   90.00
#
_symmetry.space_group_name_H-M   'P 1'
#
loop_
_entity.id
_entity.type
_entity.pdbx_description
1 polymer ?
#
loop_
_entity_poly.entity_id
_entity_poly.type
_entity_poly.pdbx_seq_one_letter_code
_entity_poly.pdbx_strand_id
1 'polypeptide(L)' 'MLIKKTGRNLDKIMDKKNIKLIGAPIKAVNDSKVYLLENGLKRHILNETVFLQNGWMWIQIIPVTKEFLDNLPTGEDIKT' A
#
# COMPACT_ATOMS: atom_id res chain seq x y z
N MET A 1 -32.47 -5.09 -10.58
CA MET A 1 -31.84 -5.03 -10.66
C MET A 1 -30.98 -4.63 -10.36
N LEU A 2 -30.76 -4.60 -10.49
CA LEU A 2 -29.83 -4.01 -10.18
C LEU A 2 -29.32 -4.41 -9.00
N ILE A 3 -29.95 -4.94 -8.24
CA ILE A 3 -29.58 -5.32 -7.05
C ILE A 3 -28.49 -6.26 -7.03
N LYS A 4 -28.48 -7.20 -7.87
CA LYS A 4 -27.44 -8.05 -7.96
C LYS A 4 -26.23 -7.31 -8.21
N LYS A 5 -26.35 -6.16 -8.66
CA LYS A 5 -25.21 -5.39 -8.90
C LYS A 5 -24.59 -5.04 -7.61
N THR A 6 -25.31 -5.16 -6.52
CA THR A 6 -24.76 -4.82 -5.24
C THR A 6 -23.52 -5.63 -4.94
N GLY A 7 -23.53 -6.90 -5.20
CA GLY A 7 -22.36 -7.71 -4.94
C GLY A 7 -21.17 -7.26 -5.74
N ARG A 8 -21.40 -6.95 -7.00
CA ARG A 8 -20.31 -6.49 -7.83
C ARG A 8 -19.83 -5.13 -7.42
N ASN A 9 -20.71 -4.31 -6.89
CA ASN A 9 -20.31 -3.01 -6.42
C ASN A 9 -19.38 -3.13 -5.24
N LEU A 10 -19.59 -4.11 -4.40
CA LEU A 10 -18.68 -4.33 -3.28
C LEU A 10 -17.30 -4.68 -3.78
N ASP A 11 -17.21 -5.49 -4.80
CA ASP A 11 -15.92 -5.84 -5.36
C ASP A 11 -15.24 -4.60 -5.91
N LYS A 12 -15.99 -3.73 -6.56
CA LYS A 12 -15.42 -2.51 -7.08
C LYS A 12 -14.90 -1.60 -5.98
N ILE A 13 -15.61 -1.58 -4.86
CA ILE A 13 -15.18 -0.77 -3.75
C ILE A 13 -13.85 -1.28 -3.23
N MET A 14 -13.67 -2.58 -3.16
CA MET A 14 -12.42 -3.14 -2.71
C MET A 14 -11.30 -2.81 -3.69
N ASP A 15 -11.61 -2.84 -4.98
CA ASP A 15 -10.61 -2.46 -5.98
C ASP A 15 -10.21 -1.01 -5.81
N LYS A 16 -11.15 -0.15 -5.49
CA LYS A 16 -10.83 1.24 -5.28
C LYS A 16 -9.93 1.43 -4.08
N LYS A 17 -10.12 0.63 -3.04
CA LYS A 17 -9.26 0.69 -1.89
C LYS A 17 -7.84 0.34 -2.28
N ASN A 18 -7.70 -0.71 -3.06
CA ASN A 18 -6.36 -1.12 -3.51
C ASN A 18 -5.73 -0.06 -4.38
N ILE A 19 -6.51 0.60 -5.22
CA ILE A 19 -5.99 1.66 -6.06
C ILE A 19 -5.49 2.81 -5.22
N LYS A 20 -6.17 3.13 -4.13
CA LYS A 20 -5.71 4.20 -3.26
C LYS A 20 -4.38 3.89 -2.62
N LEU A 21 -4.09 2.63 -2.40
CA LEU A 21 -2.83 2.24 -1.79
C LEU A 21 -1.68 2.22 -2.80
N ILE A 22 -1.99 2.12 -4.09
CA ILE A 22 -0.95 2.09 -5.11
C ILE A 22 -0.30 3.46 -5.17
N GLY A 23 1.02 3.47 -5.04
CA GLY A 23 1.78 4.72 -5.08
C GLY A 23 1.82 5.46 -3.76
N ALA A 24 1.17 4.94 -2.73
CA ALA A 24 1.21 5.54 -1.41
C ALA A 24 2.11 4.71 -0.50
N PRO A 25 2.83 5.34 0.43
CA PRO A 25 3.61 4.58 1.39
C PRO A 25 2.68 3.91 2.38
N ILE A 26 2.95 2.65 2.72
CA ILE A 26 2.16 1.88 3.66
C ILE A 26 3.06 1.30 4.74
N LYS A 27 2.50 1.05 5.90
CA LYS A 27 3.25 0.55 7.04
C LYS A 27 2.33 -0.26 7.94
N ALA A 28 2.83 -1.38 8.45
CA ALA A 28 2.07 -2.13 9.44
C ALA A 28 2.09 -1.34 10.74
N VAL A 29 0.99 -1.43 11.48
CA VAL A 29 0.80 -0.61 12.67
C VAL A 29 1.93 -0.74 13.69
N ASN A 30 2.44 -1.95 13.88
CA ASN A 30 3.46 -2.19 14.88
C ASN A 30 4.85 -2.41 14.30
N ASP A 31 5.10 -1.93 13.12
CA ASP A 31 6.38 -2.12 12.46
C ASP A 31 6.90 -0.77 11.99
N SER A 32 8.21 -0.61 11.96
CA SER A 32 8.82 0.63 11.51
C SER A 32 9.08 0.65 10.01
N LYS A 33 9.00 -0.50 9.34
CA LYS A 33 9.29 -0.56 7.91
C LYS A 33 8.18 0.03 7.08
N VAL A 34 8.56 0.91 6.15
CA VAL A 34 7.62 1.54 5.24
C VAL A 34 7.80 0.94 3.85
N TYR A 35 6.70 0.64 3.21
CA TYR A 35 6.71 0.02 1.88
C TYR A 35 5.94 0.85 0.89
N LEU A 36 6.26 0.66 -0.38
CA LEU A 36 5.46 1.22 -1.47
C LEU A 36 4.80 0.05 -2.19
N LEU A 37 3.51 0.14 -2.41
CA LEU A 37 2.78 -0.89 -3.15
C LEU A 37 2.82 -0.52 -4.63
N GLU A 38 3.48 -1.34 -5.42
CA GLU A 38 3.64 -1.05 -6.84
C GLU A 38 3.60 -2.34 -7.63
N ASN A 39 2.75 -2.40 -8.64
CA ASN A 39 2.60 -3.58 -9.50
C ASN A 39 2.30 -4.86 -8.70
N GLY A 40 1.53 -4.71 -7.61
CA GLY A 40 1.17 -5.85 -6.78
C GLY A 40 2.27 -6.32 -5.84
N LEU A 41 3.38 -5.59 -5.79
CA LEU A 41 4.51 -5.96 -4.94
C LEU A 41 4.70 -4.92 -3.85
N LYS A 42 5.19 -5.36 -2.70
CA LYS A 42 5.57 -4.40 -1.67
C LYS A 42 7.05 -4.17 -1.80
N ARG A 43 7.44 -2.92 -1.97
CA ARG A 43 8.84 -2.53 -2.13
C ARG A 43 9.25 -1.77 -0.89
N HIS A 44 10.23 -2.30 -0.17
CA HIS A 44 10.68 -1.67 1.08
C HIS A 44 11.43 -0.38 0.77
N ILE A 45 10.99 0.71 1.39
CA ILE A 45 11.69 1.99 1.27
C ILE A 45 12.83 1.94 2.27
N LEU A 46 14.05 1.97 1.75
CA LEU A 46 15.23 1.59 2.51
C LEU A 46 15.42 2.36 3.82
N ASN A 47 15.25 3.67 3.80
CA ASN A 47 15.43 4.48 5.00
C ASN A 47 14.71 5.81 4.86
N GLU A 48 14.80 6.63 5.91
CA GLU A 48 14.13 7.92 5.95
C GLU A 48 14.60 8.86 4.84
N THR A 49 15.88 8.85 4.55
CA THR A 49 16.43 9.72 3.51
C THR A 49 15.77 9.41 2.17
N VAL A 50 15.69 8.12 1.84
CA VAL A 50 15.07 7.70 0.58
C VAL A 50 13.59 8.10 0.56
N PHE A 51 12.91 7.93 1.69
CA PHE A 51 11.51 8.28 1.81
C PHE A 51 11.30 9.76 1.48
N LEU A 52 12.09 10.63 2.09
CA LEU A 52 11.96 12.07 1.87
C LEU A 52 12.40 12.50 0.49
N GLN A 53 13.44 11.86 -0.06
CA GLN A 53 13.91 12.19 -1.39
C GLN A 53 12.88 11.90 -2.47
N ASN A 54 11.99 10.96 -2.22
CA ASN A 54 10.93 10.66 -3.16
C ASN A 54 9.73 11.59 -3.02
N GLY A 55 9.81 12.55 -2.10
CA GLY A 55 8.77 13.55 -1.97
C GLY A 55 7.61 13.14 -1.09
N TRP A 56 7.71 12.02 -0.42
CA TRP A 56 6.64 11.59 0.49
C TRP A 56 6.74 12.33 1.81
N MET A 57 5.60 12.43 2.48
CA MET A 57 5.54 13.02 3.82
C MET A 57 5.00 11.97 4.77
N TRP A 58 5.42 12.05 6.02
CA TRP A 58 5.02 11.06 7.02
C TRP A 58 3.52 10.91 7.15
N ILE A 59 2.79 12.01 7.00
CA ILE A 59 1.34 11.98 7.12
C ILE A 59 0.68 11.21 6.00
N GLN A 60 1.40 10.94 4.91
CA GLN A 60 0.86 10.19 3.78
C GLN A 60 0.90 8.69 4.01
N ILE A 61 1.63 8.24 5.03
CA ILE A 61 1.75 6.81 5.30
C ILE A 61 0.40 6.25 5.72
N ILE A 62 -0.03 5.21 5.03
CA ILE A 62 -1.31 4.59 5.32
C ILE A 62 -1.06 3.34 6.16
N PRO A 63 -1.63 3.27 7.37
CA PRO A 63 -1.43 2.09 8.21
C PRO A 63 -2.22 0.91 7.66
N VAL A 64 -1.60 -0.25 7.66
CA VAL A 64 -2.24 -1.48 7.21
C VAL A 64 -1.95 -2.56 8.23
N THR A 65 -2.62 -3.70 8.10
CA THR A 65 -2.37 -4.80 9.02
C THR A 65 -1.12 -5.56 8.59
N LYS A 66 -0.50 -6.24 9.55
CA LYS A 66 0.65 -7.05 9.24
C LYS A 66 0.25 -8.16 8.26
N GLU A 67 -0.95 -8.70 8.42
CA GLU A 67 -1.44 -9.74 7.53
C GLU A 67 -1.53 -9.26 6.10
N PHE A 68 -1.99 -8.04 5.90
CA PHE A 68 -2.07 -7.47 4.57
C PHE A 68 -0.69 -7.43 3.93
N LEU A 69 0.31 -6.97 4.67
CA LEU A 69 1.68 -6.90 4.16
C LEU A 69 2.25 -8.28 3.91
N ASP A 70 1.99 -9.22 4.82
CA ASP A 70 2.55 -10.58 4.69
C ASP A 70 2.02 -11.28 3.46
N ASN A 71 0.83 -10.93 3.02
CA ASN A 71 0.22 -11.55 1.85
C ASN A 71 0.69 -10.93 0.53
N LEU A 72 1.44 -9.84 0.59
CA LEU A 72 1.95 -9.23 -0.63
C LEU A 72 3.33 -9.78 -0.96
N PRO A 73 3.58 -10.13 -2.21
CA PRO A 73 4.93 -10.54 -2.59
C PRO A 73 5.88 -9.35 -2.50
N THR A 74 7.14 -9.64 -2.27
CA THR A 74 8.15 -8.61 -2.06
C THR A 74 8.84 -8.28 -3.37
N GLY A 75 8.92 -7.00 -3.69
CA GLY A 75 9.68 -6.52 -4.83
C GLY A 75 11.01 -5.97 -4.40
N GLU A 76 11.69 -5.30 -5.31
CA GLU A 76 13.00 -4.73 -5.01
C GLU A 76 12.88 -3.54 -4.07
N ASP A 77 13.88 -3.37 -3.21
CA ASP A 77 13.90 -2.23 -2.30
C ASP A 77 14.02 -0.93 -3.09
N ILE A 78 13.44 0.11 -2.54
CA ILE A 78 13.57 1.45 -3.11
C ILE A 78 14.76 2.10 -2.40
N LYS A 79 15.81 2.40 -3.16
CA LYS A 79 17.05 2.91 -2.60
C LYS A 79 17.30 4.38 -2.89
N THR A 80 16.57 4.94 -3.81
CA THR A 80 16.70 6.38 -4.11
C THR A 80 15.39 6.97 -4.58
#